data_a0c98fea7f32d55dbd0ee76831b70e8d
#
_entry.id   a0c98fea7f32d55dbd0ee76831b70e8d
#
_cell.length_a   1.000
_cell.length_b   1.000
_cell.length_c   1.000
_cell.angle_alpha   90.00
_cell.angle_beta   90.00
_cell.angle_gamma   90.00
#
_symmetry.space_group_name_H-M   'P 1'
#
loop_
_entity.id
_entity.type
_entity.pdbx_description
1 polymer ?
#
loop_
_entity_poly.entity_id
_entity_poly.type
_entity_poly.pdbx_seq_one_letter_code
_entity_poly.pdbx_strand_id
1 'polypeptide(L)'
;MALNLAWEQLTRHVLRCRLPFCDVTIGLVHSGSEVLLVDTGTTLLEAQAIAEDVVALTGHGVGHVLLTHNHFDHILGHSVFAGARTYCAPEVVATMVTQGPHLRADALRHGADADEVDCAVAALAAPRG
;
A
#
# COMPACT_ATOMS: atom_id res chain seq x y z
N MET A 1 12.86 16.83 9.84
CA MET A 1 12.62 15.37 9.80
C MET A 1 12.65 14.91 8.35
N ALA A 2 13.48 13.94 8.05
CA ALA A 2 13.58 13.42 6.70
C ALA A 2 12.47 12.41 6.42
N LEU A 3 11.81 12.53 5.27
CA LEU A 3 10.84 11.55 4.80
C LEU A 3 11.58 10.42 4.07
N ASN A 4 10.98 9.24 4.06
CA ASN A 4 11.54 8.07 3.36
C ASN A 4 11.33 8.16 1.85
N LEU A 5 10.24 8.79 1.43
CA LEU A 5 9.83 8.87 0.03
C LEU A 5 9.68 10.33 -0.40
N ALA A 6 9.68 10.54 -1.72
CA ALA A 6 9.55 11.89 -2.29
C ALA A 6 8.07 12.19 -2.51
N TRP A 7 7.48 12.93 -1.58
CA TRP A 7 6.07 13.31 -1.65
C TRP A 7 5.92 14.66 -2.34
N GLU A 8 4.90 14.75 -3.19
CA GLU A 8 4.50 15.97 -3.86
C GLU A 8 3.13 16.39 -3.34
N GLN A 9 3.04 17.60 -2.81
CA GLN A 9 1.76 18.12 -2.34
C GLN A 9 0.99 18.72 -3.52
N LEU A 10 -0.19 18.19 -3.80
CA LEU A 10 -1.03 18.64 -4.92
C LEU A 10 -2.03 19.70 -4.47
N THR A 11 -2.63 19.51 -3.29
CA THR A 11 -3.51 20.48 -2.66
C THR A 11 -3.25 20.45 -1.15
N ARG A 12 -3.98 21.29 -0.40
CA ARG A 12 -3.86 21.28 1.07
C ARG A 12 -4.05 19.88 1.68
N HIS A 13 -4.90 19.06 1.06
CA HIS A 13 -5.32 17.78 1.62
C HIS A 13 -4.85 16.57 0.81
N VAL A 14 -4.18 16.76 -0.31
CA VAL A 14 -3.82 15.67 -1.21
C VAL A 14 -2.34 15.70 -1.55
N LEU A 15 -1.68 14.58 -1.30
CA LEU A 15 -0.28 14.36 -1.67
C LEU A 15 -0.18 13.08 -2.50
N ARG A 16 0.92 12.97 -3.23
CA ARG A 16 1.27 11.73 -3.92
C ARG A 16 2.76 11.48 -3.83
N CYS A 17 3.14 10.23 -3.91
CA CYS A 17 4.54 9.86 -4.13
C CYS A 17 4.60 8.74 -5.16
N ARG A 18 5.77 8.57 -5.73
CA ARG A 18 6.02 7.56 -6.74
C ARG A 18 7.02 6.57 -6.18
N LEU A 19 6.63 5.29 -6.14
CA LEU A 19 7.54 4.22 -5.77
C LEU A 19 8.36 3.84 -6.99
N PRO A 20 9.71 3.81 -6.91
CA PRO A 20 10.53 3.46 -8.07
C PRO A 20 10.26 2.07 -8.62
N PHE A 21 10.04 1.09 -7.73
CA PHE A 21 9.75 -0.27 -8.17
C PHE A 21 8.37 -0.33 -8.81
N CYS A 22 8.31 -0.75 -10.06
CA CYS A 22 7.10 -0.81 -10.89
C CYS A 22 6.42 0.54 -11.13
N ASP A 23 7.06 1.64 -10.76
CA ASP A 23 6.56 2.98 -11.05
C ASP A 23 5.13 3.21 -10.53
N VAL A 24 4.90 2.87 -9.27
CA VAL A 24 3.58 2.94 -8.65
C VAL A 24 3.36 4.32 -8.03
N THR A 25 2.22 4.94 -8.32
CA THR A 25 1.81 6.16 -7.65
C THR A 25 0.99 5.82 -6.41
N ILE A 26 1.41 6.34 -5.27
CA ILE A 26 0.70 6.22 -4.00
C ILE A 26 0.02 7.56 -3.71
N GLY A 27 -1.26 7.52 -3.38
CA GLY A 27 -2.03 8.72 -3.03
C GLY A 27 -2.25 8.82 -1.53
N LEU A 28 -2.27 10.05 -1.04
CA LEU A 28 -2.55 10.34 0.37
C LEU A 28 -3.53 11.50 0.44
N VAL A 29 -4.64 11.27 1.12
CA VAL A 29 -5.67 12.29 1.35
C VAL A 29 -5.89 12.41 2.85
N HIS A 30 -5.82 13.62 3.38
CA HIS A 30 -6.02 13.79 4.81
C HIS A 30 -6.80 15.06 5.14
N SER A 31 -7.58 15.00 6.21
CA SER A 31 -8.33 16.14 6.72
C SER A 31 -8.56 15.92 8.22
N GLY A 32 -8.06 16.84 9.05
CA GLY A 32 -8.11 16.65 10.49
C GLY A 32 -7.37 15.38 10.91
N SER A 33 -8.07 14.48 11.62
CA SER A 33 -7.51 13.20 12.04
C SER A 33 -7.75 12.06 11.04
N GLU A 34 -8.49 12.32 9.97
CA GLU A 34 -8.82 11.30 8.97
C GLU A 34 -7.73 11.21 7.91
N VAL A 35 -7.25 10.01 7.66
CA VAL A 35 -6.17 9.76 6.69
C VAL A 35 -6.56 8.59 5.79
N LEU A 36 -6.61 8.83 4.49
CA LEU A 36 -6.87 7.83 3.47
C LEU A 36 -5.61 7.62 2.64
N LEU A 37 -5.17 6.37 2.55
CA LEU A 37 -4.06 5.97 1.68
C LEU A 37 -4.62 5.27 0.44
N VAL A 38 -4.10 5.59 -0.73
CA VAL A 38 -4.48 4.94 -1.99
C VAL A 38 -3.32 4.06 -2.45
N ASP A 39 -3.54 2.76 -2.42
CA ASP A 39 -2.58 1.70 -2.75
C ASP A 39 -1.43 1.58 -1.74
N THR A 40 -0.67 0.50 -1.81
CA THR A 40 0.25 0.12 -0.73
C THR A 40 1.65 -0.29 -1.19
N GLY A 41 1.90 -0.42 -2.48
CA GLY A 41 3.17 -0.92 -3.00
C GLY A 41 3.25 -2.45 -2.98
N THR A 42 4.45 -2.96 -3.22
CA THR A 42 4.72 -4.40 -3.39
C THR A 42 5.28 -5.05 -2.13
N THR A 43 6.22 -4.40 -1.45
CA THR A 43 6.95 -5.00 -0.33
C THR A 43 6.50 -4.40 0.99
N LEU A 44 6.72 -5.15 2.07
CA LEU A 44 6.43 -4.63 3.41
C LEU A 44 7.33 -3.45 3.74
N LEU A 45 8.57 -3.43 3.24
CA LEU A 45 9.48 -2.30 3.44
C LEU A 45 8.96 -1.03 2.80
N GLU A 46 8.44 -1.12 1.57
CA GLU A 46 7.80 0.03 0.93
C GLU A 46 6.60 0.52 1.74
N ALA A 47 5.75 -0.41 2.15
CA ALA A 47 4.54 -0.06 2.92
C ALA A 47 4.89 0.54 4.28
N GLN A 48 5.93 0.03 4.95
CA GLN A 48 6.40 0.59 6.21
C GLN A 48 6.96 2.00 6.03
N ALA A 49 7.71 2.24 4.96
CA ALA A 49 8.21 3.57 4.64
C ALA A 49 7.05 4.55 4.43
N ILE A 50 6.00 4.13 3.72
CA ILE A 50 4.79 4.91 3.53
C ILE A 50 4.14 5.21 4.88
N ALA A 51 3.97 4.20 5.73
CA ALA A 51 3.31 4.37 7.04
C ALA A 51 4.04 5.39 7.92
N GLU A 52 5.36 5.34 7.94
CA GLU A 52 6.16 6.29 8.71
C GLU A 52 6.02 7.71 8.18
N ASP A 53 6.07 7.88 6.85
CA ASP A 53 5.93 9.18 6.22
C ASP A 53 4.55 9.79 6.45
N VAL A 54 3.49 8.97 6.44
CA VAL A 54 2.12 9.42 6.68
C VAL A 54 2.02 10.04 8.08
N VAL A 55 2.57 9.39 9.10
CA VAL A 55 2.56 9.94 10.45
C VAL A 55 3.35 11.25 10.52
N ALA A 56 4.50 11.31 9.85
CA ALA A 56 5.31 12.52 9.82
C ALA A 56 4.59 13.69 9.13
N LEU A 57 3.86 13.39 8.04
CA LEU A 57 3.18 14.40 7.23
C LEU A 57 1.86 14.88 7.86
N THR A 58 1.12 13.99 8.49
CA THR A 58 -0.26 14.29 8.93
C THR A 58 -0.42 14.33 10.46
N GLY A 59 0.51 13.77 11.21
CA GLY A 59 0.38 13.60 12.66
C GLY A 59 -0.49 12.42 13.06
N HIS A 60 -1.02 11.66 12.10
CA HIS A 60 -1.93 10.55 12.35
C HIS A 60 -1.56 9.34 11.50
N GLY A 61 -1.92 8.15 11.96
CA GLY A 61 -1.76 6.92 11.19
C GLY A 61 -2.84 6.78 10.12
N VAL A 62 -2.63 5.84 9.21
CA VAL A 62 -3.60 5.53 8.15
C VAL A 62 -4.84 4.90 8.78
N GLY A 63 -5.99 5.52 8.60
CA GLY A 63 -7.27 4.99 9.07
C GLY A 63 -8.09 4.33 7.98
N HIS A 64 -7.79 4.63 6.72
CA HIS A 64 -8.54 4.14 5.56
C HIS A 64 -7.57 3.81 4.45
N VAL A 65 -7.80 2.71 3.73
CA VAL A 65 -7.01 2.29 2.57
C VAL A 65 -7.95 2.02 1.40
N LEU A 66 -7.68 2.65 0.27
CA LEU A 66 -8.38 2.36 -0.98
C LEU A 66 -7.43 1.59 -1.89
N LEU A 67 -7.81 0.37 -2.27
CA LEU A 67 -7.06 -0.44 -3.23
C LEU A 67 -7.72 -0.27 -4.59
N THR A 68 -6.96 0.26 -5.56
CA THR A 68 -7.54 0.66 -6.86
C THR A 68 -7.85 -0.53 -7.75
N HIS A 69 -7.01 -1.58 -7.69
CA HIS A 69 -7.20 -2.80 -8.48
C HIS A 69 -6.33 -3.91 -7.89
N ASN A 70 -6.35 -5.10 -8.50
CA ASN A 70 -5.80 -6.31 -7.90
C ASN A 70 -4.39 -6.68 -8.37
N HIS A 71 -3.60 -5.75 -8.88
CA HIS A 71 -2.22 -6.02 -9.25
C HIS A 71 -1.32 -6.04 -8.04
N PHE A 72 -0.26 -6.88 -8.08
CA PHE A 72 0.62 -7.12 -6.95
C PHE A 72 1.26 -5.84 -6.40
N ASP A 73 1.62 -4.92 -7.30
CA ASP A 73 2.34 -3.69 -6.93
C ASP A 73 1.45 -2.65 -6.24
N HIS A 74 0.16 -2.93 -6.12
CA HIS A 74 -0.80 -2.05 -5.44
C HIS A 74 -1.31 -2.66 -4.12
N ILE A 75 -1.29 -3.98 -3.96
CA ILE A 75 -1.97 -4.64 -2.84
C ILE A 75 -1.06 -5.43 -1.90
N LEU A 76 0.15 -5.82 -2.31
CA LEU A 76 0.97 -6.70 -1.48
C LEU A 76 1.47 -6.06 -0.18
N GLY A 77 1.49 -4.74 -0.08
CA GLY A 77 1.84 -4.05 1.16
C GLY A 77 0.69 -3.89 2.15
N HIS A 78 -0.50 -4.40 1.83
CA HIS A 78 -1.73 -4.16 2.59
C HIS A 78 -1.63 -4.55 4.07
N SER A 79 -0.91 -5.62 4.42
CA SER A 79 -0.86 -6.11 5.79
C SER A 79 -0.29 -5.08 6.78
N VAL A 80 0.53 -4.15 6.32
CA VAL A 80 1.05 -3.06 7.17
C VAL A 80 -0.08 -2.16 7.65
N PHE A 81 -1.18 -2.10 6.89
CA PHE A 81 -2.33 -1.25 7.18
C PHE A 81 -3.56 -2.07 7.60
N ALA A 82 -3.34 -3.28 8.15
CA ALA A 82 -4.45 -4.19 8.48
C ALA A 82 -5.42 -3.62 9.51
N GLY A 83 -4.99 -2.67 10.34
CA GLY A 83 -5.86 -1.98 11.30
C GLY A 83 -6.76 -0.92 10.69
N ALA A 84 -6.51 -0.53 9.44
CA ALA A 84 -7.30 0.47 8.73
C ALA A 84 -8.54 -0.17 8.08
N ARG A 85 -9.55 0.67 7.81
CA ARG A 85 -10.69 0.22 7.01
C ARG A 85 -10.30 0.18 5.54
N THR A 86 -10.54 -0.95 4.87
CA THR A 86 -10.17 -1.14 3.48
C THR A 86 -11.38 -1.00 2.56
N TYR A 87 -11.19 -0.29 1.45
CA TYR A 87 -12.20 -0.08 0.41
C TYR A 87 -11.65 -0.61 -0.91
N CYS A 88 -12.35 -1.54 -1.53
CA CYS A 88 -11.95 -2.10 -2.82
C CYS A 88 -13.11 -2.87 -3.43
N ALA A 89 -12.99 -3.18 -4.73
CA ALA A 89 -13.96 -4.02 -5.41
C ALA A 89 -13.87 -5.47 -4.90
N PRO A 90 -14.97 -6.25 -4.98
CA PRO A 90 -14.98 -7.63 -4.51
C PRO A 90 -13.90 -8.52 -5.14
N GLU A 91 -13.57 -8.31 -6.41
CA GLU A 91 -12.52 -9.07 -7.09
C GLU A 91 -11.12 -8.83 -6.49
N VAL A 92 -10.88 -7.68 -5.87
CA VAL A 92 -9.61 -7.42 -5.17
C VAL A 92 -9.52 -8.31 -3.93
N VAL A 93 -10.59 -8.40 -3.16
CA VAL A 93 -10.66 -9.29 -1.99
C VAL A 93 -10.42 -10.73 -2.42
N ALA A 94 -11.10 -11.18 -3.47
CA ALA A 94 -10.96 -12.55 -3.98
C ALA A 94 -9.52 -12.84 -4.38
N THR A 95 -8.85 -11.90 -5.05
CA THR A 95 -7.44 -12.04 -5.42
C THR A 95 -6.55 -12.19 -4.18
N MET A 96 -6.75 -11.35 -3.17
CA MET A 96 -5.96 -11.39 -1.94
C MET A 96 -6.13 -12.70 -1.18
N VAL A 97 -7.33 -13.25 -1.20
CA VAL A 97 -7.64 -14.49 -0.47
C VAL A 97 -7.17 -15.74 -1.22
N THR A 98 -7.30 -15.76 -2.56
CA THR A 98 -7.15 -16.99 -3.32
C THR A 98 -5.97 -17.02 -4.29
N GLN A 99 -5.36 -15.88 -4.62
CA GLN A 99 -4.38 -15.77 -5.71
C GLN A 99 -2.96 -15.42 -5.23
N GLY A 100 -2.62 -15.77 -3.99
CA GLY A 100 -1.27 -15.53 -3.46
C GLY A 100 -0.15 -16.01 -4.37
N PRO A 101 -0.18 -17.29 -4.85
CA PRO A 101 0.86 -17.78 -5.76
C PRO A 101 0.94 -16.99 -7.08
N HIS A 102 -0.19 -16.55 -7.62
CA HIS A 102 -0.21 -15.74 -8.83
C HIS A 102 0.42 -14.36 -8.60
N LEU A 103 0.07 -13.72 -7.49
CA LEU A 103 0.67 -12.43 -7.11
C LEU A 103 2.19 -12.57 -6.95
N ARG A 104 2.64 -13.66 -6.32
CA ARG A 104 4.06 -13.96 -6.16
C ARG A 104 4.75 -14.08 -7.52
N ALA A 105 4.18 -14.87 -8.43
CA ALA A 105 4.76 -15.08 -9.75
C ALA A 105 4.86 -13.76 -10.52
N ASP A 106 3.85 -12.92 -10.47
CA ASP A 106 3.87 -11.62 -11.12
C ASP A 106 4.94 -10.71 -10.55
N ALA A 107 5.05 -10.63 -9.24
CA ALA A 107 6.07 -9.79 -8.58
C ALA A 107 7.48 -10.24 -8.94
N LEU A 108 7.75 -11.55 -8.92
CA LEU A 108 9.06 -12.09 -9.29
C LEU A 108 9.38 -11.81 -10.75
N ARG A 109 8.41 -11.92 -11.64
CA ARG A 109 8.59 -11.65 -13.07
C ARG A 109 9.00 -10.20 -13.31
N HIS A 110 8.60 -9.28 -12.44
CA HIS A 110 8.97 -7.87 -12.54
C HIS A 110 10.24 -7.53 -11.74
N GLY A 111 10.90 -8.51 -11.15
CA GLY A 111 12.19 -8.30 -10.52
C GLY A 111 12.17 -8.09 -9.00
N ALA A 112 11.04 -8.36 -8.35
CA ALA A 112 10.97 -8.24 -6.88
C ALA A 112 11.83 -9.31 -6.21
N ASP A 113 12.35 -8.99 -5.01
CA ASP A 113 13.10 -9.95 -4.20
C ASP A 113 12.18 -11.05 -3.68
N ALA A 114 12.58 -12.31 -3.87
CA ALA A 114 11.74 -13.45 -3.52
C ALA A 114 11.39 -13.49 -2.03
N ASP A 115 12.37 -13.23 -1.16
CA ASP A 115 12.14 -13.28 0.29
C ASP A 115 11.18 -12.18 0.74
N GLU A 116 11.32 -10.98 0.20
CA GLU A 116 10.42 -9.87 0.50
C GLU A 116 8.99 -10.17 0.04
N VAL A 117 8.87 -10.72 -1.17
CA VAL A 117 7.56 -11.09 -1.72
C VAL A 117 6.91 -12.21 -0.90
N ASP A 118 7.69 -13.22 -0.51
CA ASP A 118 7.16 -14.31 0.29
C ASP A 118 6.65 -13.81 1.64
N CYS A 119 7.35 -12.87 2.28
CA CYS A 119 6.87 -12.23 3.50
C CYS A 119 5.56 -11.48 3.28
N ALA A 120 5.46 -10.72 2.19
CA ALA A 120 4.26 -9.95 1.88
C ALA A 120 3.06 -10.86 1.60
N VAL A 121 3.27 -11.92 0.81
CA VAL A 121 2.21 -12.88 0.48
C VAL A 121 1.75 -13.64 1.72
N ALA A 122 2.70 -14.07 2.56
CA ALA A 122 2.37 -14.79 3.79
C ALA A 122 1.57 -13.91 4.77
N ALA A 123 1.85 -12.61 4.79
CA ALA A 123 1.15 -11.66 5.66
C ALA A 123 -0.18 -11.19 5.08
N LEU A 124 -0.46 -11.50 3.80
CA LEU A 124 -1.63 -11.02 3.10
C LEU A 124 -2.88 -11.74 3.63
N ALA A 125 -3.62 -11.04 4.47
CA ALA A 125 -4.86 -11.55 5.03
C ALA A 125 -6.04 -10.91 4.33
N ALA A 126 -7.21 -11.58 4.36
CA ALA A 126 -8.43 -11.00 3.85
C ALA A 126 -8.69 -9.68 4.59
N PRO A 127 -9.01 -8.59 3.86
CA PRO A 127 -9.39 -7.34 4.52
C PRO A 127 -10.60 -7.59 5.42
N ARG A 128 -10.52 -7.09 6.63
CA ARG A 128 -11.67 -7.12 7.54
C ARG A 128 -12.57 -5.96 7.14
N GLY A 129 -13.67 -6.31 6.55
CA GLY A 129 -14.64 -5.36 6.07
C GLY A 129 -15.25 -4.52 7.15
#